data_61f7a2b56f87e10086dc513faa79d7f2
#
_entry.id   61f7a2b56f87e10086dc513faa79d7f2
#
_cell.length_a   1.000
_cell.length_b   1.000
_cell.length_c   1.000
_cell.angle_alpha   90.00
_cell.angle_beta   90.00
_cell.angle_gamma   90.00
#
_symmetry.space_group_name_H-M   'P 1'
#
loop_
_entity.id
_entity.type
_entity.pdbx_description
1 polymer ?
#
loop_
_entity_poly.entity_id
_entity_poly.type
_entity_poly.pdbx_seq_one_letter_code
_entity_poly.pdbx_strand_id
1 'polypeptide(L)'
;MDDNSANALRLTYHFAGPPDLVWAIWTRPDLIRSWFGSSHGFRAHDIAVDLRPGGTWSLRNVNGDVTEHVSGTYHEVEAPHRLVYSYHFEGTDFFSIISADLVPEGDGTRLHFLQTGFPDAQARVEHAQGWPHALRVMGDALLAMHGVGMLWPALPEKTHLDGVARDLEAARERLAREAAQ
;
A
#
# COMPACT_ATOMS: atom_id res chain seq x y z
N MET A 1 31.63 -5.68 8.19
CA MET A 1 30.77 -5.71 6.98
C MET A 1 29.56 -6.53 7.39
N ASP A 2 28.54 -5.85 7.85
CA ASP A 2 27.33 -6.50 8.38
C ASP A 2 26.56 -7.11 7.22
N ASP A 3 26.47 -8.45 7.24
CA ASP A 3 25.73 -9.24 6.24
C ASP A 3 24.20 -9.09 6.45
N ASN A 4 23.72 -7.84 6.45
CA ASN A 4 22.30 -7.52 6.53
C ASN A 4 21.57 -7.81 5.21
N SER A 5 22.29 -8.21 4.16
CA SER A 5 21.71 -8.53 2.86
C SER A 5 20.97 -9.87 2.84
N ALA A 6 21.40 -10.83 3.70
CA ALA A 6 20.80 -12.16 3.79
C ALA A 6 19.40 -12.13 4.45
N ASN A 7 19.11 -11.14 5.28
CA ASN A 7 17.83 -10.98 5.99
C ASN A 7 16.97 -9.84 5.41
N ALA A 8 17.10 -9.57 4.12
CA ALA A 8 16.28 -8.60 3.40
C ALA A 8 15.26 -9.29 2.49
N LEU A 9 14.06 -8.71 2.37
CA LEU A 9 13.07 -9.07 1.37
C LEU A 9 13.14 -8.07 0.22
N ARG A 10 13.40 -8.56 -0.98
CA ARG A 10 13.41 -7.76 -2.22
C ARG A 10 12.36 -8.27 -3.17
N LEU A 11 11.52 -7.38 -3.67
CA LEU A 11 10.50 -7.70 -4.65
C LEU A 11 10.55 -6.66 -5.77
N THR A 12 10.19 -7.08 -6.96
CA THR A 12 9.89 -6.20 -8.08
C THR A 12 8.48 -6.51 -8.55
N TYR A 13 7.67 -5.47 -8.78
CA TYR A 13 6.31 -5.62 -9.26
C TYR A 13 6.02 -4.57 -10.33
N HIS A 14 5.20 -4.92 -11.33
CA HIS A 14 4.78 -3.98 -12.37
C HIS A 14 3.30 -3.66 -12.22
N PHE A 15 3.00 -2.38 -12.02
CA PHE A 15 1.64 -1.86 -11.98
C PHE A 15 1.24 -1.31 -13.34
N ALA A 16 0.02 -1.62 -13.79
CA ALA A 16 -0.56 -1.07 -15.02
C ALA A 16 -1.18 0.31 -14.76
N GLY A 17 -0.35 1.29 -14.47
CA GLY A 17 -0.76 2.68 -14.23
C GLY A 17 0.42 3.55 -13.83
N PRO A 18 0.30 4.87 -13.97
CA PRO A 18 1.40 5.81 -13.71
C PRO A 18 1.75 5.86 -12.21
N PRO A 19 2.98 6.32 -11.86
CA PRO A 19 3.46 6.39 -10.47
C PRO A 19 2.51 7.14 -9.52
N ASP A 20 1.86 8.19 -9.97
CA ASP A 20 0.91 8.97 -9.17
C ASP A 20 -0.27 8.13 -8.65
N LEU A 21 -0.79 7.22 -9.47
CA LEU A 21 -1.87 6.32 -9.06
C LEU A 21 -1.39 5.27 -8.06
N VAL A 22 -0.21 4.69 -8.31
CA VAL A 22 0.40 3.73 -7.38
C VAL A 22 0.71 4.42 -6.06
N TRP A 23 1.22 5.64 -6.10
CA TRP A 23 1.46 6.48 -4.93
C TRP A 23 0.17 6.73 -4.13
N ALA A 24 -0.91 7.11 -4.81
CA ALA A 24 -2.19 7.37 -4.17
C ALA A 24 -2.73 6.12 -3.46
N ILE A 25 -2.70 4.94 -4.11
CA ILE A 25 -3.14 3.69 -3.49
C ILE A 25 -2.29 3.33 -2.26
N TRP A 26 -0.99 3.64 -2.29
CA TRP A 26 -0.07 3.34 -1.20
C TRP A 26 -0.21 4.27 0.00
N THR A 27 -0.60 5.53 -0.22
CA THR A 27 -0.47 6.59 0.78
C THR A 27 -1.79 7.16 1.29
N ARG A 28 -2.89 6.98 0.56
CA ARG A 28 -4.19 7.53 0.96
C ARG A 28 -4.94 6.57 1.89
N PRO A 29 -5.45 7.06 3.04
CA PRO A 29 -6.18 6.23 4.01
C PRO A 29 -7.37 5.46 3.43
N ASP A 30 -8.14 6.12 2.57
CA ASP A 30 -9.32 5.55 1.92
C ASP A 30 -8.98 4.43 0.92
N LEU A 31 -7.79 4.48 0.30
CA LEU A 31 -7.31 3.48 -0.64
C LEU A 31 -6.49 2.37 0.05
N ILE A 32 -5.71 2.67 1.08
CA ILE A 32 -4.97 1.67 1.89
C ILE A 32 -5.91 0.58 2.39
N ARG A 33 -7.11 0.92 2.80
CA ARG A 33 -8.16 -0.01 3.26
C ARG A 33 -8.46 -1.14 2.27
N SER A 34 -8.26 -0.93 0.97
CA SER A 34 -8.61 -1.90 -0.07
C SER A 34 -7.64 -3.08 -0.18
N TRP A 35 -6.41 -2.92 0.31
CA TRP A 35 -5.35 -3.91 0.10
C TRP A 35 -4.60 -4.34 1.36
N PHE A 36 -4.45 -3.44 2.35
CA PHE A 36 -3.65 -3.73 3.54
C PHE A 36 -4.28 -4.88 4.37
N GLY A 37 -3.45 -5.84 4.79
CA GLY A 37 -3.88 -7.00 5.57
C GLY A 37 -4.62 -8.09 4.80
N SER A 38 -4.98 -7.86 3.54
CA SER A 38 -5.82 -8.75 2.74
C SER A 38 -5.23 -10.17 2.56
N SER A 39 -3.91 -10.32 2.59
CA SER A 39 -3.21 -11.61 2.43
C SER A 39 -3.54 -12.63 3.52
N HIS A 40 -3.95 -12.18 4.70
CA HIS A 40 -4.27 -13.00 5.86
C HIS A 40 -5.74 -12.86 6.29
N GLY A 41 -6.59 -12.31 5.42
CA GLY A 41 -8.02 -12.11 5.69
C GLY A 41 -8.32 -10.94 6.63
N PHE A 42 -7.32 -10.14 6.96
CA PHE A 42 -7.52 -8.92 7.74
C PHE A 42 -8.13 -7.79 6.91
N ARG A 43 -8.73 -6.83 7.61
CA ARG A 43 -9.22 -5.57 7.05
C ARG A 43 -8.66 -4.40 7.84
N ALA A 44 -8.12 -3.41 7.14
CA ALA A 44 -7.59 -2.21 7.76
C ALA A 44 -8.71 -1.24 8.15
N HIS A 45 -8.64 -0.75 9.39
CA HIS A 45 -9.54 0.23 10.01
C HIS A 45 -8.71 1.34 10.67
N ASP A 46 -9.34 2.48 10.97
CA ASP A 46 -8.78 3.60 11.73
C ASP A 46 -7.43 4.07 11.17
N ILE A 47 -7.37 4.17 9.83
CA ILE A 47 -6.16 4.50 9.12
C ILE A 47 -5.86 5.99 9.28
N ALA A 48 -4.72 6.32 9.87
CA ALA A 48 -4.18 7.67 10.00
C ALA A 48 -2.86 7.80 9.25
N VAL A 49 -2.68 8.89 8.52
CA VAL A 49 -1.47 9.15 7.72
C VAL A 49 -1.10 10.63 7.81
N ASP A 50 0.11 10.91 8.30
CA ASP A 50 0.77 12.22 8.22
C ASP A 50 1.93 12.10 7.24
N LEU A 51 1.63 12.26 5.93
CA LEU A 51 2.55 11.95 4.82
C LEU A 51 3.60 13.05 4.64
N ARG A 52 4.60 13.05 5.48
CA ARG A 52 5.80 13.91 5.41
C ARG A 52 6.97 13.23 6.10
N PRO A 53 8.22 13.60 5.81
CA PRO A 53 9.36 13.14 6.59
C PRO A 53 9.18 13.45 8.08
N GLY A 54 9.36 12.43 8.95
CA GLY A 54 9.09 12.48 10.38
C GLY A 54 7.62 12.40 10.78
N GLY A 55 6.67 12.40 9.84
CA GLY A 55 5.27 12.13 10.10
C GLY A 55 5.01 10.64 10.37
N THR A 56 3.86 10.31 10.92
CA THR A 56 3.51 8.95 11.33
C THR A 56 2.35 8.38 10.51
N TRP A 57 2.27 7.07 10.48
CA TRP A 57 1.11 6.34 9.99
C TRP A 57 0.72 5.26 10.99
N SER A 58 -0.57 4.94 11.03
CA SER A 58 -1.08 3.86 11.86
C SER A 58 -2.40 3.32 11.32
N LEU A 59 -2.69 2.07 11.65
CA LEU A 59 -3.98 1.43 11.38
C LEU A 59 -4.23 0.27 12.34
N ARG A 60 -5.50 -0.18 12.38
CA ARG A 60 -5.90 -1.45 12.98
C ARG A 60 -6.21 -2.46 11.90
N ASN A 61 -5.58 -3.62 11.95
CA ASN A 61 -5.96 -4.79 11.18
C ASN A 61 -6.91 -5.66 12.00
N VAL A 62 -8.07 -6.00 11.45
CA VAL A 62 -9.10 -6.79 12.14
C VAL A 62 -9.45 -8.02 11.30
N ASN A 63 -9.43 -9.20 11.94
CA ASN A 63 -9.92 -10.45 11.39
C ASN A 63 -10.69 -11.23 12.49
N GLY A 64 -12.02 -11.19 12.45
CA GLY A 64 -12.87 -11.72 13.53
C GLY A 64 -12.58 -11.03 14.85
N ASP A 65 -12.18 -11.78 15.86
CA ASP A 65 -11.85 -11.28 17.20
C ASP A 65 -10.37 -10.86 17.34
N VAL A 66 -9.57 -11.07 16.29
CA VAL A 66 -8.15 -10.69 16.29
C VAL A 66 -8.00 -9.26 15.79
N THR A 67 -7.31 -8.45 16.60
CA THR A 67 -6.94 -7.08 16.23
C THR A 67 -5.44 -6.88 16.39
N GLU A 68 -4.81 -6.39 15.33
CA GLU A 68 -3.40 -6.00 15.32
C GLU A 68 -3.32 -4.48 15.12
N HIS A 69 -2.48 -3.82 15.89
CA HIS A 69 -2.13 -2.43 15.69
C HIS A 69 -0.81 -2.34 14.94
N VAL A 70 -0.82 -1.63 13.83
CA VAL A 70 0.36 -1.46 12.98
C VAL A 70 0.64 0.02 12.82
N SER A 71 1.90 0.39 12.98
CA SER A 71 2.30 1.80 12.91
C SER A 71 3.72 1.98 12.37
N GLY A 72 4.07 3.22 12.10
CA GLY A 72 5.41 3.59 11.70
C GLY A 72 5.61 5.09 11.49
N THR A 73 6.83 5.43 11.09
CA THR A 73 7.26 6.79 10.79
C THR A 73 7.78 6.85 9.37
N TYR A 74 7.44 7.90 8.64
CA TYR A 74 8.00 8.19 7.32
C TYR A 74 9.39 8.79 7.47
N HIS A 75 10.39 8.17 6.85
CA HIS A 75 11.76 8.66 6.82
C HIS A 75 12.04 9.50 5.57
N GLU A 76 11.58 9.01 4.40
CA GLU A 76 11.69 9.71 3.12
C GLU A 76 10.32 9.73 2.43
N VAL A 77 9.93 10.89 1.89
CA VAL A 77 8.68 11.10 1.14
C VAL A 77 9.00 11.95 -0.07
N GLU A 78 9.23 11.33 -1.21
CA GLU A 78 9.53 11.96 -2.50
C GLU A 78 8.45 11.57 -3.51
N ALA A 79 7.31 12.26 -3.42
CA ALA A 79 6.14 11.96 -4.26
C ALA A 79 6.42 12.25 -5.75
N PRO A 80 5.97 11.39 -6.67
CA PRO A 80 5.32 10.09 -6.46
C PRO A 80 6.31 8.92 -6.56
N HIS A 81 7.62 9.12 -6.30
CA HIS A 81 8.65 8.20 -6.74
C HIS A 81 9.31 7.37 -5.64
N ARG A 82 9.41 7.91 -4.41
CA ARG A 82 10.12 7.22 -3.33
C ARG A 82 9.45 7.40 -1.98
N LEU A 83 9.25 6.28 -1.28
CA LEU A 83 8.72 6.23 0.07
C LEU A 83 9.59 5.32 0.93
N VAL A 84 10.10 5.84 2.06
CA VAL A 84 10.81 5.03 3.06
C VAL A 84 10.14 5.23 4.41
N TYR A 85 9.75 4.13 5.05
CA TYR A 85 9.04 4.18 6.33
C TYR A 85 9.32 2.96 7.20
N SER A 86 9.21 3.13 8.51
CA SER A 86 9.25 2.03 9.44
C SER A 86 7.90 1.31 9.51
N TYR A 87 7.94 0.02 9.85
CA TYR A 87 6.80 -0.86 9.99
C TYR A 87 6.93 -1.63 11.30
N HIS A 88 5.97 -1.48 12.18
CA HIS A 88 5.98 -2.03 13.53
C HIS A 88 4.60 -2.62 13.89
N PHE A 89 4.60 -3.83 14.48
CA PHE A 89 3.42 -4.39 15.13
C PHE A 89 3.46 -4.01 16.61
N GLU A 90 2.51 -3.22 17.07
CA GLU A 90 2.45 -2.75 18.45
C GLU A 90 2.32 -3.93 19.43
N GLY A 91 3.04 -3.84 20.55
CA GLY A 91 3.08 -4.90 21.55
C GLY A 91 4.01 -6.09 21.21
N THR A 92 4.79 -5.97 20.15
CA THR A 92 5.80 -6.97 19.75
C THR A 92 7.17 -6.31 19.55
N ASP A 93 8.21 -7.13 19.45
CA ASP A 93 9.56 -6.67 19.08
C ASP A 93 9.74 -6.55 17.54
N PHE A 94 8.67 -6.77 16.76
CA PHE A 94 8.76 -6.68 15.31
C PHE A 94 8.93 -5.22 14.87
N PHE A 95 10.05 -4.95 14.22
CA PHE A 95 10.36 -3.67 13.60
C PHE A 95 11.13 -3.90 12.30
N SER A 96 10.72 -3.20 11.26
CA SER A 96 11.40 -3.25 9.96
C SER A 96 11.34 -1.91 9.25
N ILE A 97 12.15 -1.74 8.23
CA ILE A 97 12.13 -0.57 7.33
C ILE A 97 11.74 -1.03 5.93
N ILE A 98 10.81 -0.32 5.35
CA ILE A 98 10.35 -0.52 3.98
C ILE A 98 10.81 0.65 3.13
N SER A 99 11.39 0.33 1.96
CA SER A 99 11.68 1.27 0.88
C SER A 99 10.90 0.83 -0.36
N ALA A 100 10.16 1.77 -0.95
CA ALA A 100 9.41 1.58 -2.19
C ALA A 100 9.84 2.66 -3.19
N ASP A 101 10.49 2.23 -4.28
CA ASP A 101 10.85 3.09 -5.40
C ASP A 101 9.90 2.82 -6.57
N LEU A 102 9.20 3.86 -7.03
CA LEU A 102 8.24 3.83 -8.12
C LEU A 102 8.86 4.47 -9.37
N VAL A 103 9.24 3.64 -10.32
CA VAL A 103 9.91 4.07 -11.55
C VAL A 103 8.94 3.96 -12.72
N PRO A 104 8.71 5.05 -13.48
CA PRO A 104 7.91 4.97 -14.71
C PRO A 104 8.48 3.92 -15.67
N GLU A 105 7.62 3.06 -16.23
CA GLU A 105 8.01 2.06 -17.21
C GLU A 105 6.90 1.84 -18.25
N GLY A 106 7.10 2.38 -19.46
CA GLY A 106 6.06 2.41 -20.47
C GLY A 106 4.82 3.17 -19.99
N ASP A 107 3.65 2.56 -20.09
CA ASP A 107 2.37 3.12 -19.59
C ASP A 107 2.12 2.77 -18.12
N GLY A 108 3.08 2.13 -17.45
CA GLY A 108 2.94 1.64 -16.08
C GLY A 108 4.04 2.13 -15.15
N THR A 109 4.13 1.44 -14.01
CA THR A 109 5.10 1.73 -12.95
C THR A 109 5.79 0.44 -12.51
N ARG A 110 7.12 0.44 -12.52
CA ARG A 110 7.92 -0.59 -11.87
C ARG A 110 8.18 -0.20 -10.41
N LEU A 111 7.76 -1.05 -9.51
CA LEU A 111 8.10 -0.98 -8.10
C LEU A 111 9.40 -1.76 -7.84
N HIS A 112 10.36 -1.12 -7.18
CA HIS A 112 11.44 -1.79 -6.47
C HIS A 112 11.15 -1.71 -4.97
N PHE A 113 10.85 -2.84 -4.37
CA PHE A 113 10.50 -2.96 -2.96
C PHE A 113 11.65 -3.61 -2.20
N LEU A 114 11.99 -3.02 -1.07
CA LEU A 114 12.98 -3.55 -0.14
C LEU A 114 12.42 -3.44 1.28
N GLN A 115 12.40 -4.55 2.02
CA GLN A 115 12.13 -4.57 3.46
C GLN A 115 13.32 -5.18 4.19
N THR A 116 13.80 -4.50 5.22
CA THR A 116 14.98 -4.87 6.02
C THR A 116 14.67 -4.75 7.50
N GLY A 117 15.55 -5.31 8.35
CA GLY A 117 15.41 -5.21 9.80
C GLY A 117 14.49 -6.26 10.40
N PHE A 118 14.22 -7.37 9.70
CA PHE A 118 13.46 -8.47 10.27
C PHE A 118 14.16 -9.03 11.52
N PRO A 119 13.43 -9.34 12.60
CA PRO A 119 14.01 -9.90 13.81
C PRO A 119 14.61 -11.29 13.58
N ASP A 120 14.03 -12.06 12.65
CA ASP A 120 14.48 -13.40 12.30
C ASP A 120 14.07 -13.80 10.87
N ALA A 121 14.50 -14.98 10.44
CA ALA A 121 14.22 -15.53 9.13
C ALA A 121 12.73 -15.92 8.95
N GLN A 122 12.04 -16.30 10.02
CA GLN A 122 10.63 -16.68 9.98
C GLN A 122 9.77 -15.47 9.66
N ALA A 123 9.96 -14.34 10.35
CA ALA A 123 9.28 -13.09 10.08
C ALA A 123 9.48 -12.62 8.62
N ARG A 124 10.70 -12.77 8.09
CA ARG A 124 10.98 -12.48 6.67
C ARG A 124 10.19 -13.39 5.72
N VAL A 125 10.07 -14.69 6.03
CA VAL A 125 9.32 -15.66 5.20
C VAL A 125 7.82 -15.30 5.20
N GLU A 126 7.24 -14.95 6.33
CA GLU A 126 5.84 -14.56 6.46
C GLU A 126 5.54 -13.31 5.62
N HIS A 127 6.39 -12.29 5.70
CA HIS A 127 6.28 -11.09 4.87
C HIS A 127 6.47 -11.38 3.38
N ALA A 128 7.38 -12.31 3.02
CA ALA A 128 7.59 -12.75 1.65
C ALA A 128 6.38 -13.47 1.04
N GLN A 129 5.52 -14.04 1.87
CA GLN A 129 4.23 -14.64 1.43
C GLN A 129 3.12 -13.57 1.32
N GLY A 130 3.10 -12.59 2.23
CA GLY A 130 2.07 -11.56 2.29
C GLY A 130 2.18 -10.49 1.21
N TRP A 131 3.36 -9.96 1.00
CA TRP A 131 3.57 -8.84 0.07
C TRP A 131 3.16 -9.11 -1.38
N PRO A 132 3.49 -10.26 -2.02
CA PRO A 132 3.06 -10.53 -3.39
C PRO A 132 1.53 -10.49 -3.55
N HIS A 133 0.79 -10.98 -2.54
CA HIS A 133 -0.67 -10.89 -2.53
C HIS A 133 -1.15 -9.45 -2.41
N ALA A 134 -0.60 -8.68 -1.48
CA ALA A 134 -0.96 -7.28 -1.27
C ALA A 134 -0.70 -6.44 -2.54
N LEU A 135 0.46 -6.61 -3.18
CA LEU A 135 0.81 -5.93 -4.44
C LEU A 135 -0.15 -6.29 -5.58
N ARG A 136 -0.57 -7.56 -5.67
CA ARG A 136 -1.58 -7.99 -6.64
C ARG A 136 -2.92 -7.32 -6.39
N VAL A 137 -3.38 -7.28 -5.14
CA VAL A 137 -4.65 -6.61 -4.78
C VAL A 137 -4.59 -5.11 -5.08
N MET A 138 -3.45 -4.46 -4.83
CA MET A 138 -3.21 -3.07 -5.25
C MET A 138 -3.31 -2.92 -6.77
N GLY A 139 -2.71 -3.84 -7.54
CA GLY A 139 -2.78 -3.85 -9.00
C GLY A 139 -4.21 -4.05 -9.52
N ASP A 140 -4.97 -4.96 -8.92
CA ASP A 140 -6.38 -5.19 -9.26
C ASP A 140 -7.24 -3.94 -8.97
N ALA A 141 -6.99 -3.25 -7.86
CA ALA A 141 -7.65 -1.99 -7.51
C ALA A 141 -7.32 -0.88 -8.53
N LEU A 142 -6.05 -0.76 -8.96
CA LEU A 142 -5.63 0.15 -10.02
C LEU A 142 -6.38 -0.10 -11.34
N LEU A 143 -6.44 -1.36 -11.77
CA LEU A 143 -7.14 -1.75 -13.00
C LEU A 143 -8.64 -1.43 -12.91
N ALA A 144 -9.25 -1.65 -11.77
CA ALA A 144 -10.66 -1.29 -11.53
C ALA A 144 -10.88 0.23 -11.62
N MET A 145 -9.96 1.03 -11.11
CA MET A 145 -9.98 2.49 -11.25
C MET A 145 -9.86 2.93 -12.71
N HIS A 146 -9.00 2.30 -13.50
CA HIS A 146 -8.84 2.56 -14.93
C HIS A 146 -10.04 2.08 -15.75
N GLY A 147 -10.57 0.87 -15.46
CA GLY A 147 -11.65 0.23 -16.23
C GLY A 147 -13.02 0.90 -16.11
N VAL A 148 -13.27 1.68 -15.07
CA VAL A 148 -14.53 2.47 -14.93
C VAL A 148 -14.49 3.81 -15.67
N GLY A 149 -13.52 3.99 -16.59
CA GLY A 149 -13.46 5.21 -17.41
C GLY A 149 -13.12 6.47 -16.62
N MET A 150 -12.49 6.32 -15.48
CA MET A 150 -11.80 7.43 -14.84
C MET A 150 -10.63 7.83 -15.75
N LEU A 151 -10.93 8.70 -16.72
CA LEU A 151 -9.92 9.50 -17.38
C LEU A 151 -9.25 10.30 -16.28
N TRP A 152 -8.06 9.86 -15.88
CA TRP A 152 -7.26 10.58 -14.90
C TRP A 152 -6.76 11.87 -15.56
N PRO A 153 -7.31 13.04 -15.24
CA PRO A 153 -6.65 14.28 -15.59
C PRO A 153 -5.35 14.32 -14.78
N ALA A 154 -4.28 14.80 -15.37
CA ALA A 154 -3.03 15.09 -14.68
C ALA A 154 -3.36 15.67 -13.31
N LEU A 155 -2.83 15.04 -12.22
CA LEU A 155 -3.17 15.35 -10.84
C LEU A 155 -3.23 16.86 -10.62
N PRO A 156 -4.40 17.44 -10.37
CA PRO A 156 -4.47 18.76 -9.79
C PRO A 156 -4.29 18.62 -8.28
N GLU A 157 -3.77 19.68 -7.69
CA GLU A 157 -3.49 19.85 -6.26
C GLU A 157 -4.48 19.14 -5.32
N LYS A 158 -3.97 18.75 -4.16
CA LYS A 158 -4.56 18.01 -3.00
C LYS A 158 -6.09 17.87 -2.86
N THR A 159 -6.88 18.76 -3.43
CA THR A 159 -8.34 18.82 -3.30
C THR A 159 -9.12 17.84 -4.19
N HIS A 160 -8.50 17.28 -5.23
CA HIS A 160 -9.22 16.42 -6.21
C HIS A 160 -9.27 14.95 -5.81
N LEU A 161 -8.38 14.51 -4.93
CA LEU A 161 -8.31 13.11 -4.52
C LEU A 161 -9.49 12.69 -3.63
N ASP A 162 -10.13 13.63 -2.92
CA ASP A 162 -11.32 13.34 -2.10
C ASP A 162 -12.57 12.98 -2.94
N GLY A 163 -12.58 13.34 -4.23
CA GLY A 163 -13.62 12.94 -5.19
C GLY A 163 -13.48 11.49 -5.65
N VAL A 164 -12.25 11.04 -5.89
CA VAL A 164 -11.95 9.71 -6.46
C VAL A 164 -12.44 8.56 -5.58
N ALA A 165 -12.31 8.68 -4.27
CA ALA A 165 -12.78 7.67 -3.33
C ALA A 165 -14.31 7.52 -3.36
N ARG A 166 -15.04 8.63 -3.43
CA ARG A 166 -16.51 8.65 -3.55
C ARG A 166 -16.96 8.04 -4.88
N ASP A 167 -16.26 8.35 -5.97
CA ASP A 167 -16.58 7.84 -7.30
C ASP A 167 -16.31 6.34 -7.43
N LEU A 168 -15.27 5.83 -6.74
CA LEU A 168 -14.96 4.40 -6.64
C LEU A 168 -16.05 3.63 -5.86
N GLU A 169 -16.52 4.18 -4.77
CA GLU A 169 -17.58 3.60 -3.96
C GLU A 169 -18.90 3.57 -4.73
N ALA A 170 -19.24 4.65 -5.40
CA ALA A 170 -20.40 4.73 -6.28
C ALA A 170 -20.32 3.79 -7.50
N ALA A 171 -19.13 3.57 -8.06
CA ALA A 171 -18.91 2.62 -9.15
C ALA A 171 -19.03 1.16 -8.66
N ARG A 172 -18.51 0.83 -7.47
CA ARG A 172 -18.69 -0.49 -6.83
C ARG A 172 -20.17 -0.80 -6.58
N GLU A 173 -20.92 0.16 -6.06
CA GLU A 173 -22.35 -0.01 -5.83
C GLU A 173 -23.15 -0.17 -7.13
N ARG A 174 -22.75 0.49 -8.24
CA ARG A 174 -23.35 0.28 -9.56
C ARG A 174 -23.11 -1.14 -10.07
N LEU A 175 -21.85 -1.59 -10.06
CA LEU A 175 -21.49 -2.94 -10.49
C LEU A 175 -22.18 -4.03 -9.66
N ALA A 176 -22.31 -3.82 -8.34
CA ALA A 176 -23.04 -4.75 -7.48
C ALA A 176 -24.54 -4.81 -7.80
N ARG A 177 -25.15 -3.67 -8.21
CA ARG A 177 -26.56 -3.63 -8.64
C ARG A 177 -26.78 -4.29 -10.02
N GLU A 178 -25.84 -4.13 -10.94
CA GLU A 178 -25.88 -4.75 -12.27
C GLU A 178 -25.66 -6.27 -12.21
N ALA A 179 -24.82 -6.73 -11.28
CA ALA A 179 -24.58 -8.17 -11.07
C ALA A 179 -25.75 -8.89 -10.35
N ALA A 180 -26.70 -8.15 -9.77
CA ALA A 180 -27.84 -8.69 -9.04
C ALA A 180 -29.15 -8.74 -9.89
N GLN A 181 -29.09 -8.32 -11.17
CA GLN A 181 -30.18 -8.41 -12.16
C GLN A 181 -29.96 -9.53 -13.17
#